data_3672704484c0348803bcf2010cf62dbe
#
_entry.id   3672704484c0348803bcf2010cf62dbe
#
_cell.length_a   1.000
_cell.length_b   1.000
_cell.length_c   1.000
_cell.angle_alpha   90.00
_cell.angle_beta   90.00
_cell.angle_gamma   90.00
#
_symmetry.space_group_name_H-M   'P 1'
#
loop_
_entity.id
_entity.type
_entity.pdbx_description
1 polymer ?
#
loop_
_entity_poly.entity_id
_entity_poly.type
_entity_poly.pdbx_seq_one_letter_code
_entity_poly.pdbx_strand_id
1 'polypeptide(L)'
;MLRSTEPLQRSQTDCILDWPASETLGNTRNQHTQGHCKLGQGPVPVSILTRARHSKPPAIILGGTENALSIVRSLSGAGIPCHAIGYPHAPVKYSRFCKWIDIPKTHGTIPESWAAYLLGDESNHVRGAVLLAASDEAIELIASHRQALLEKFRLDLSNPKAQLCMLNKLCTYEAAQRAGVPTPKFWVAGKREEIERLKDKLIFPLILKPFFSHRLKAYFTVVRKFDELLDAFDATCRAGIRVFLVEMIPGGDDKLCSYYTYLNEKGNNLFDYTKRIIRRFPVNLGGGVYHVTDHVPDVKELSLKLFREVELRGIANAEFKLDERDGQLKLIECNARFTAADCLLTASGLNLSLFVYNRLTSHPQPAPTSFRLGMRLWNPARDFLAYRQLNKMGLLSFPHWVRSIWKPQIFPFFRWDDPLPSIVIPFAFAVRRIRAWVARAKASRLRPVGLASDQSRFRHNDRSAIGQDSEGIPN
;
A
#
# COMPACT_ATOMS: atom_id res chain seq x y z
N MET A 1 41.71 -13.26 31.49
CA MET A 1 41.59 -14.02 30.21
C MET A 1 40.16 -13.89 29.73
N LEU A 2 39.95 -12.93 28.87
CA LEU A 2 38.65 -12.62 28.24
C LEU A 2 38.56 -13.43 26.94
N ARG A 3 37.55 -14.28 26.81
CA ARG A 3 37.17 -14.90 25.52
C ARG A 3 36.01 -14.11 24.93
N SER A 4 36.29 -13.49 23.81
CA SER A 4 35.36 -12.82 22.91
C SER A 4 34.41 -13.83 22.28
N THR A 5 33.12 -13.59 22.36
CA THR A 5 32.08 -14.30 21.60
C THR A 5 31.85 -13.51 20.32
N GLU A 6 32.25 -14.06 19.17
CA GLU A 6 31.94 -13.57 17.83
C GLU A 6 30.42 -13.70 17.54
N PRO A 7 29.81 -12.71 16.84
CA PRO A 7 28.46 -12.86 16.33
C PRO A 7 28.49 -13.67 15.04
N LEU A 8 27.61 -14.67 14.92
CA LEU A 8 27.34 -15.45 13.73
C LEU A 8 26.91 -14.51 12.56
N GLN A 9 27.86 -14.25 11.65
CA GLN A 9 27.57 -13.66 10.34
C GLN A 9 26.77 -14.68 9.50
N ARG A 10 25.46 -14.47 9.37
CA ARG A 10 24.68 -15.06 8.27
C ARG A 10 24.88 -14.17 7.02
N SER A 11 25.20 -14.81 5.90
CA SER A 11 25.47 -14.11 4.62
C SER A 11 24.24 -13.35 4.11
N GLN A 12 24.46 -12.18 3.55
CA GLN A 12 23.46 -11.22 3.05
C GLN A 12 22.58 -11.72 1.89
N THR A 13 22.79 -12.94 1.41
CA THR A 13 22.08 -13.53 0.26
C THR A 13 20.81 -14.30 0.60
N ASP A 14 20.58 -14.67 1.85
CA ASP A 14 19.51 -15.61 2.19
C ASP A 14 18.10 -15.00 2.29
N CYS A 15 17.95 -13.69 2.43
CA CYS A 15 16.63 -13.04 2.49
C CYS A 15 15.96 -12.85 1.12
N ILE A 16 16.70 -12.99 0.02
CA ILE A 16 16.19 -12.74 -1.35
C ILE A 16 15.91 -14.05 -2.10
N LEU A 17 16.46 -15.19 -1.66
CA LEU A 17 16.49 -16.44 -2.42
C LEU A 17 15.29 -17.39 -2.21
N ASP A 18 14.36 -17.10 -1.33
CA ASP A 18 13.13 -17.91 -1.15
C ASP A 18 11.96 -17.45 -2.06
N TRP A 19 12.25 -17.05 -3.29
CA TRP A 19 11.25 -16.77 -4.30
C TRP A 19 10.98 -18.05 -5.10
N PRO A 20 9.74 -18.56 -5.19
CA PRO A 20 9.46 -19.70 -6.07
C PRO A 20 9.68 -19.27 -7.52
N ALA A 21 10.66 -19.90 -8.19
CA ALA A 21 10.88 -19.73 -9.61
C ALA A 21 9.62 -20.16 -10.36
N SER A 22 9.02 -19.26 -11.12
CA SER A 22 8.00 -19.60 -12.10
C SER A 22 8.66 -20.43 -13.22
N GLU A 23 8.13 -21.59 -13.50
CA GLU A 23 8.56 -22.48 -14.58
C GLU A 23 8.56 -21.71 -15.93
N THR A 24 9.69 -21.80 -16.61
CA THR A 24 9.91 -21.23 -17.94
C THR A 24 9.10 -21.98 -18.97
N LEU A 25 8.15 -21.31 -19.58
CA LEU A 25 7.48 -21.77 -20.80
C LEU A 25 8.44 -21.69 -22.00
N GLY A 26 8.48 -22.79 -22.73
CA GLY A 26 9.48 -23.16 -23.70
C GLY A 26 9.68 -22.22 -24.90
N ASN A 27 10.91 -22.14 -25.30
CA ASN A 27 11.44 -21.48 -26.48
C ASN A 27 11.03 -22.24 -27.76
N THR A 28 10.18 -21.68 -28.60
CA THR A 28 10.04 -22.12 -30.00
C THR A 28 10.77 -21.13 -30.92
N ARG A 29 11.84 -21.65 -31.52
CA ARG A 29 12.60 -21.00 -32.61
C ARG A 29 11.69 -20.83 -33.84
N ASN A 30 11.65 -19.65 -34.43
CA ASN A 30 11.24 -19.46 -35.79
C ASN A 30 12.38 -18.91 -36.67
N GLN A 31 12.54 -19.56 -37.81
CA GLN A 31 13.61 -19.37 -38.77
C GLN A 31 13.38 -18.10 -39.62
N HIS A 32 14.52 -17.48 -39.98
CA HIS A 32 14.59 -16.37 -40.94
C HIS A 32 14.31 -16.84 -42.36
N THR A 33 13.48 -16.08 -43.09
CA THR A 33 13.53 -16.02 -44.56
C THR A 33 13.75 -14.57 -44.98
N GLN A 34 14.84 -14.34 -45.70
CA GLN A 34 15.18 -13.09 -46.35
C GLN A 34 14.39 -12.98 -47.66
N GLY A 35 13.68 -11.86 -47.86
CA GLY A 35 13.06 -11.48 -49.10
C GLY A 35 13.53 -10.09 -49.53
N HIS A 36 14.33 -10.02 -50.58
CA HIS A 36 14.72 -8.77 -51.24
C HIS A 36 13.52 -8.19 -52.03
N CYS A 37 13.21 -6.91 -51.85
CA CYS A 37 12.34 -6.19 -52.79
C CYS A 37 12.93 -4.84 -53.18
N LYS A 38 12.88 -4.60 -54.51
CA LYS A 38 13.51 -3.50 -55.24
C LYS A 38 12.77 -2.16 -55.05
N LEU A 39 13.58 -1.10 -55.04
CA LEU A 39 13.18 0.31 -55.08
C LEU A 39 12.49 0.65 -56.41
N GLY A 40 11.28 1.24 -56.35
CA GLY A 40 10.63 1.97 -57.42
C GLY A 40 10.40 3.42 -56.97
N GLN A 41 11.05 4.38 -57.63
CA GLN A 41 10.87 5.82 -57.42
C GLN A 41 9.66 6.29 -58.23
N GLY A 42 8.64 6.83 -57.56
CA GLY A 42 7.54 7.61 -58.15
C GLY A 42 7.33 8.90 -57.32
N PRO A 43 6.87 10.02 -57.94
CA PRO A 43 6.80 11.31 -57.26
C PRO A 43 5.71 11.31 -56.17
N VAL A 44 6.09 11.76 -54.98
CA VAL A 44 5.21 11.88 -53.83
C VAL A 44 4.28 13.10 -54.00
N PRO A 45 2.95 12.96 -53.94
CA PRO A 45 2.04 14.11 -53.92
C PRO A 45 2.18 14.82 -52.55
N VAL A 46 2.33 16.13 -52.61
CA VAL A 46 2.26 17.01 -51.44
C VAL A 46 0.82 16.95 -50.89
N SER A 47 0.54 16.02 -50.00
CA SER A 47 -0.72 15.96 -49.26
C SER A 47 -0.56 16.65 -47.93
N ILE A 48 -1.21 17.80 -47.81
CA ILE A 48 -1.82 18.38 -46.61
C ILE A 48 -1.35 17.72 -45.32
N LEU A 49 -0.39 18.33 -44.64
CA LEU A 49 -0.03 18.07 -43.27
C LEU A 49 -1.23 18.44 -42.37
N THR A 50 -2.21 17.55 -42.29
CA THR A 50 -3.10 17.50 -41.13
C THR A 50 -2.24 17.33 -39.90
N ARG A 51 -2.10 18.37 -39.12
CA ARG A 51 -1.56 18.31 -37.75
C ARG A 51 -2.28 17.18 -37.04
N ALA A 52 -1.72 15.99 -37.04
CA ALA A 52 -2.11 14.94 -36.10
C ALA A 52 -1.97 15.56 -34.73
N ARG A 53 -3.09 15.85 -34.06
CA ARG A 53 -3.11 16.16 -32.64
C ARG A 53 -2.44 14.96 -31.99
N HIS A 54 -1.18 15.09 -31.58
CA HIS A 54 -0.52 14.05 -30.80
C HIS A 54 -1.36 13.84 -29.54
N SER A 55 -2.23 12.85 -29.57
CA SER A 55 -3.02 12.48 -28.41
C SER A 55 -2.05 12.04 -27.32
N LYS A 56 -2.21 12.60 -26.12
CA LYS A 56 -1.39 12.23 -24.97
C LYS A 56 -1.48 10.72 -24.77
N PRO A 57 -0.36 10.01 -24.55
CA PRO A 57 -0.40 8.58 -24.25
C PRO A 57 -1.38 8.31 -23.10
N PRO A 58 -2.21 7.26 -23.18
CA PRO A 58 -3.12 6.94 -22.09
C PRO A 58 -2.35 6.49 -20.84
N ALA A 59 -2.98 6.60 -19.69
CA ALA A 59 -2.48 6.07 -18.43
C ALA A 59 -3.30 4.84 -18.02
N ILE A 60 -2.63 3.79 -17.53
CA ILE A 60 -3.25 2.62 -16.90
C ILE A 60 -2.92 2.67 -15.43
N ILE A 61 -3.94 2.73 -14.59
CA ILE A 61 -3.83 2.71 -13.14
C ILE A 61 -4.08 1.28 -12.67
N LEU A 62 -3.06 0.68 -12.05
CA LEU A 62 -3.08 -0.72 -11.63
C LEU A 62 -3.26 -0.85 -10.13
N GLY A 63 -4.35 -1.49 -9.71
CA GLY A 63 -4.70 -1.69 -8.30
C GLY A 63 -5.20 -0.42 -7.61
N GLY A 64 -5.14 -0.41 -6.28
CA GLY A 64 -5.46 0.76 -5.46
C GLY A 64 -6.95 0.96 -5.14
N THR A 65 -7.18 1.93 -4.30
CA THR A 65 -8.49 2.35 -3.80
C THR A 65 -8.70 3.85 -4.00
N GLU A 66 -8.66 4.66 -2.94
CA GLU A 66 -8.76 6.11 -3.01
C GLU A 66 -7.61 6.78 -3.77
N ASN A 67 -6.43 6.20 -3.74
CA ASN A 67 -5.27 6.66 -4.51
C ASN A 67 -5.49 6.46 -6.03
N ALA A 68 -6.00 5.31 -6.46
CA ALA A 68 -6.34 5.08 -7.87
C ALA A 68 -7.36 6.10 -8.37
N LEU A 69 -8.37 6.40 -7.55
CA LEU A 69 -9.38 7.43 -7.85
C LEU A 69 -8.76 8.84 -7.95
N SER A 70 -7.83 9.17 -7.06
CA SER A 70 -7.09 10.44 -7.08
C SER A 70 -6.26 10.59 -8.36
N ILE A 71 -5.50 9.54 -8.73
CA ILE A 71 -4.68 9.51 -9.95
C ILE A 71 -5.54 9.78 -11.19
N VAL A 72 -6.64 9.03 -11.33
CA VAL A 72 -7.56 9.16 -12.47
C VAL A 72 -8.13 10.57 -12.57
N ARG A 73 -8.63 11.12 -11.48
CA ARG A 73 -9.19 12.48 -11.43
C ARG A 73 -8.17 13.55 -11.79
N SER A 74 -6.94 13.38 -11.32
CA SER A 74 -5.84 14.28 -11.59
C SER A 74 -5.43 14.27 -13.08
N LEU A 75 -5.20 13.09 -13.64
CA LEU A 75 -4.74 12.92 -15.02
C LEU A 75 -5.82 13.30 -16.03
N SER A 76 -7.07 12.89 -15.78
CA SER A 76 -8.20 13.27 -16.65
C SER A 76 -8.45 14.79 -16.64
N GLY A 77 -8.26 15.45 -15.49
CA GLY A 77 -8.31 16.92 -15.41
C GLY A 77 -7.25 17.61 -16.27
N ALA A 78 -6.14 16.93 -16.58
CA ALA A 78 -5.10 17.37 -17.52
C ALA A 78 -5.34 16.88 -18.95
N GLY A 79 -6.50 16.29 -19.27
CA GLY A 79 -6.85 15.79 -20.60
C GLY A 79 -6.12 14.51 -21.00
N ILE A 80 -5.70 13.69 -20.04
CA ILE A 80 -5.05 12.41 -20.28
C ILE A 80 -6.09 11.30 -20.20
N PRO A 81 -6.24 10.44 -21.25
CA PRO A 81 -7.13 9.29 -21.19
C PRO A 81 -6.66 8.30 -20.12
N CYS A 82 -7.57 7.88 -19.23
CA CYS A 82 -7.26 6.98 -18.14
C CYS A 82 -8.00 5.64 -18.29
N HIS A 83 -7.27 4.57 -18.05
CA HIS A 83 -7.79 3.22 -17.87
C HIS A 83 -7.49 2.77 -16.45
N ALA A 84 -8.31 1.90 -15.87
CA ALA A 84 -8.04 1.32 -14.57
C ALA A 84 -8.26 -0.19 -14.57
N ILE A 85 -7.34 -0.89 -13.91
CA ILE A 85 -7.36 -2.33 -13.64
C ILE A 85 -7.25 -2.50 -12.13
N GLY A 86 -8.10 -3.32 -11.53
CA GLY A 86 -8.07 -3.49 -10.08
C GLY A 86 -9.04 -4.56 -9.59
N TYR A 87 -9.24 -4.59 -8.29
CA TYR A 87 -10.23 -5.48 -7.68
C TYR A 87 -11.66 -5.08 -8.09
N PRO A 88 -12.59 -6.03 -8.22
CA PRO A 88 -13.96 -5.76 -8.71
C PRO A 88 -14.73 -4.67 -7.95
N HIS A 89 -14.31 -4.39 -6.72
CA HIS A 89 -14.94 -3.39 -5.85
C HIS A 89 -14.15 -2.09 -5.73
N ALA A 90 -13.11 -1.93 -6.54
CA ALA A 90 -12.30 -0.72 -6.50
C ALA A 90 -13.14 0.53 -6.79
N PRO A 91 -13.05 1.60 -5.99
CA PRO A 91 -13.82 2.83 -6.17
C PRO A 91 -13.69 3.44 -7.56
N VAL A 92 -12.52 3.33 -8.13
CA VAL A 92 -12.18 3.89 -9.45
C VAL A 92 -13.02 3.30 -10.57
N LYS A 93 -13.56 2.09 -10.43
CA LYS A 93 -14.49 1.45 -11.38
C LYS A 93 -15.74 2.31 -11.65
N TYR A 94 -16.15 3.11 -10.68
CA TYR A 94 -17.36 3.92 -10.74
C TYR A 94 -17.08 5.38 -11.09
N SER A 95 -15.82 5.73 -11.35
CA SER A 95 -15.46 7.09 -11.75
C SER A 95 -15.78 7.33 -13.23
N ARG A 96 -16.40 8.49 -13.52
CA ARG A 96 -16.63 8.94 -14.90
C ARG A 96 -15.34 9.30 -15.67
N PHE A 97 -14.23 9.41 -14.96
CA PHE A 97 -12.95 9.87 -15.48
C PHE A 97 -12.02 8.77 -15.97
N CYS A 98 -12.44 7.50 -15.90
CA CYS A 98 -11.64 6.41 -16.46
C CYS A 98 -12.51 5.37 -17.14
N LYS A 99 -11.87 4.62 -18.05
CA LYS A 99 -12.41 3.40 -18.61
C LYS A 99 -11.93 2.22 -17.78
N TRP A 100 -12.85 1.49 -17.16
CA TRP A 100 -12.54 0.27 -16.46
C TRP A 100 -12.23 -0.86 -17.44
N ILE A 101 -11.12 -1.57 -17.22
CA ILE A 101 -10.79 -2.80 -17.93
C ILE A 101 -11.21 -3.97 -17.06
N ASP A 102 -12.22 -4.70 -17.47
CA ASP A 102 -12.71 -5.87 -16.74
C ASP A 102 -11.89 -7.09 -17.14
N ILE A 103 -11.12 -7.61 -16.21
CA ILE A 103 -10.28 -8.80 -16.42
C ILE A 103 -10.93 -9.95 -15.67
N PRO A 104 -11.50 -10.94 -16.37
CA PRO A 104 -12.08 -12.10 -15.70
C PRO A 104 -10.99 -12.89 -14.98
N LYS A 105 -11.30 -13.33 -13.76
CA LYS A 105 -10.44 -14.25 -13.02
C LYS A 105 -10.55 -15.64 -13.67
N THR A 106 -9.60 -15.96 -14.52
CA THR A 106 -9.57 -17.27 -15.23
C THR A 106 -8.93 -18.36 -14.37
N HIS A 107 -7.74 -18.06 -13.82
CA HIS A 107 -6.97 -18.98 -12.98
C HIS A 107 -6.17 -18.18 -11.93
N GLY A 108 -5.82 -18.81 -10.82
CA GLY A 108 -4.96 -18.21 -9.81
C GLY A 108 -5.59 -17.04 -9.05
N THR A 109 -4.77 -16.08 -8.69
CA THR A 109 -5.15 -14.85 -7.99
C THR A 109 -5.55 -13.73 -8.97
N ILE A 110 -6.20 -12.69 -8.46
CA ILE A 110 -6.55 -11.50 -9.26
C ILE A 110 -5.29 -10.79 -9.80
N PRO A 111 -4.21 -10.58 -9.04
CA PRO A 111 -2.97 -10.01 -9.57
C PRO A 111 -2.31 -10.85 -10.67
N GLU A 112 -2.38 -12.18 -10.61
CA GLU A 112 -1.90 -13.06 -11.70
C GLU A 112 -2.72 -12.86 -12.99
N SER A 113 -4.04 -12.65 -12.88
CA SER A 113 -4.88 -12.31 -14.03
C SER A 113 -4.51 -10.94 -14.62
N TRP A 114 -4.13 -9.96 -13.79
CA TRP A 114 -3.62 -8.66 -14.28
C TRP A 114 -2.31 -8.84 -15.05
N ALA A 115 -1.39 -9.68 -14.54
CA ALA A 115 -0.13 -9.98 -15.22
C ALA A 115 -0.37 -10.64 -16.58
N ALA A 116 -1.22 -11.65 -16.64
CA ALA A 116 -1.58 -12.34 -17.88
C ALA A 116 -2.13 -11.37 -18.93
N TYR A 117 -3.07 -10.49 -18.54
CA TYR A 117 -3.62 -9.46 -19.44
C TYR A 117 -2.55 -8.49 -19.94
N LEU A 118 -1.72 -7.92 -19.03
CA LEU A 118 -0.73 -6.91 -19.40
C LEU A 118 0.38 -7.48 -20.28
N LEU A 119 0.78 -8.73 -20.06
CA LEU A 119 1.80 -9.40 -20.86
C LEU A 119 1.24 -10.00 -22.18
N GLY A 120 -0.05 -10.36 -22.21
CA GLY A 120 -0.73 -10.96 -23.35
C GLY A 120 -1.12 -9.95 -24.45
N ASP A 121 -1.58 -10.46 -25.58
CA ASP A 121 -1.96 -9.66 -26.76
C ASP A 121 -3.19 -8.79 -26.53
N GLU A 122 -4.03 -9.13 -25.58
CA GLU A 122 -5.24 -8.37 -25.21
C GLU A 122 -4.94 -6.91 -24.82
N SER A 123 -3.75 -6.64 -24.26
CA SER A 123 -3.31 -5.30 -23.91
C SER A 123 -2.70 -4.48 -25.06
N ASN A 124 -2.57 -5.04 -26.27
CA ASN A 124 -1.94 -4.37 -27.42
C ASN A 124 -2.65 -3.07 -27.81
N HIS A 125 -3.95 -2.95 -27.58
CA HIS A 125 -4.72 -1.73 -27.86
C HIS A 125 -4.38 -0.53 -26.95
N VAL A 126 -3.67 -0.77 -25.85
CA VAL A 126 -3.16 0.26 -24.93
C VAL A 126 -1.62 0.30 -24.90
N ARG A 127 -0.96 -0.24 -25.92
CA ARG A 127 0.51 -0.19 -26.06
C ARG A 127 1.01 1.25 -26.05
N GLY A 128 2.13 1.51 -25.39
CA GLY A 128 2.68 2.86 -25.19
C GLY A 128 2.05 3.63 -24.04
N ALA A 129 1.05 3.08 -23.36
CA ALA A 129 0.47 3.69 -22.17
C ALA A 129 1.48 3.82 -21.03
N VAL A 130 1.25 4.81 -20.17
CA VAL A 130 1.95 4.96 -18.88
C VAL A 130 1.28 4.03 -17.86
N LEU A 131 2.02 3.07 -17.30
CA LEU A 131 1.51 2.14 -16.29
C LEU A 131 1.90 2.63 -14.89
N LEU A 132 0.91 2.93 -14.05
CA LEU A 132 1.08 3.50 -12.71
C LEU A 132 0.59 2.52 -11.64
N ALA A 133 1.47 2.18 -10.70
CA ALA A 133 1.13 1.31 -9.58
C ALA A 133 0.42 2.08 -8.45
N ALA A 134 -0.77 1.61 -8.08
CA ALA A 134 -1.54 2.17 -6.98
C ALA A 134 -1.76 1.18 -5.80
N SER A 135 -1.14 0.00 -5.85
CA SER A 135 -1.17 -0.99 -4.76
C SER A 135 0.15 -1.75 -4.65
N ASP A 136 0.33 -2.47 -3.56
CA ASP A 136 1.53 -3.28 -3.32
C ASP A 136 1.62 -4.45 -4.30
N GLU A 137 0.49 -5.07 -4.64
CA GLU A 137 0.41 -6.13 -5.66
C GLU A 137 0.81 -5.60 -7.04
N ALA A 138 0.46 -4.35 -7.34
CA ALA A 138 0.87 -3.70 -8.59
C ALA A 138 2.38 -3.45 -8.64
N ILE A 139 3.00 -3.03 -7.54
CA ILE A 139 4.46 -2.90 -7.43
C ILE A 139 5.13 -4.26 -7.59
N GLU A 140 4.64 -5.29 -6.89
CA GLU A 140 5.17 -6.64 -7.00
C GLU A 140 5.12 -7.17 -8.43
N LEU A 141 3.97 -7.01 -9.10
CA LEU A 141 3.78 -7.39 -10.50
C LEU A 141 4.76 -6.66 -11.42
N ILE A 142 4.84 -5.33 -11.30
CA ILE A 142 5.72 -4.52 -12.15
C ILE A 142 7.19 -4.86 -11.89
N ALA A 143 7.61 -5.04 -10.64
CA ALA A 143 8.98 -5.39 -10.32
C ALA A 143 9.36 -6.78 -10.86
N SER A 144 8.45 -7.75 -10.77
CA SER A 144 8.68 -9.13 -11.21
C SER A 144 8.69 -9.29 -12.75
N HIS A 145 7.93 -8.46 -13.47
CA HIS A 145 7.79 -8.57 -14.92
C HIS A 145 8.32 -7.33 -15.67
N ARG A 146 9.19 -6.55 -15.02
CA ARG A 146 9.59 -5.23 -15.51
C ARG A 146 10.10 -5.24 -16.96
N GLN A 147 10.97 -6.17 -17.32
CA GLN A 147 11.56 -6.20 -18.67
C GLN A 147 10.50 -6.40 -19.76
N ALA A 148 9.63 -7.36 -19.59
CA ALA A 148 8.56 -7.64 -20.55
C ALA A 148 7.52 -6.50 -20.62
N LEU A 149 7.24 -5.85 -19.48
CA LEU A 149 6.32 -4.70 -19.44
C LEU A 149 6.92 -3.46 -20.14
N LEU A 150 8.23 -3.24 -20.09
CA LEU A 150 8.91 -2.14 -20.77
C LEU A 150 8.80 -2.23 -22.30
N GLU A 151 8.60 -3.41 -22.88
CA GLU A 151 8.38 -3.58 -24.31
C GLU A 151 7.02 -3.04 -24.77
N LYS A 152 6.08 -2.91 -23.85
CA LYS A 152 4.69 -2.49 -24.13
C LYS A 152 4.31 -1.16 -23.49
N PHE A 153 4.83 -0.83 -22.32
CA PHE A 153 4.38 0.28 -21.49
C PHE A 153 5.52 1.19 -21.06
N ARG A 154 5.18 2.42 -20.68
CA ARG A 154 6.08 3.36 -20.04
C ARG A 154 5.97 3.15 -18.53
N LEU A 155 7.06 2.76 -17.89
CA LEU A 155 7.12 2.48 -16.46
C LEU A 155 7.90 3.54 -15.72
N ASP A 156 7.54 3.78 -14.46
CA ASP A 156 8.27 4.66 -13.57
C ASP A 156 9.70 4.16 -13.33
N LEU A 157 10.57 5.09 -13.01
CA LEU A 157 11.92 4.75 -12.56
C LEU A 157 11.81 3.84 -11.35
N SER A 158 12.51 2.73 -11.40
CA SER A 158 12.54 1.83 -10.27
C SER A 158 13.76 0.94 -10.28
N ASN A 159 14.23 0.64 -9.09
CA ASN A 159 15.09 -0.49 -8.82
C ASN A 159 14.19 -1.61 -8.29
N PRO A 160 13.96 -2.71 -9.04
CA PRO A 160 13.06 -3.79 -8.60
C PRO A 160 13.45 -4.38 -7.24
N LYS A 161 14.75 -4.53 -6.96
CA LYS A 161 15.24 -5.03 -5.66
C LYS A 161 14.84 -4.08 -4.53
N ALA A 162 14.99 -2.78 -4.72
CA ALA A 162 14.59 -1.77 -3.75
C ALA A 162 13.07 -1.77 -3.54
N GLN A 163 12.28 -1.85 -4.60
CA GLN A 163 10.82 -1.91 -4.50
C GLN A 163 10.36 -3.16 -3.74
N LEU A 164 10.90 -4.32 -4.04
CA LEU A 164 10.57 -5.57 -3.33
C LEU A 164 11.04 -5.52 -1.87
N CYS A 165 12.18 -4.90 -1.57
CA CYS A 165 12.61 -4.67 -0.18
C CYS A 165 11.60 -3.77 0.57
N MET A 166 11.09 -2.71 -0.05
CA MET A 166 10.09 -1.83 0.59
C MET A 166 8.74 -2.52 0.82
N LEU A 167 8.40 -3.54 0.02
CA LEU A 167 7.21 -4.37 0.25
C LEU A 167 7.41 -5.36 1.42
N ASN A 168 8.64 -5.81 1.65
CA ASN A 168 8.98 -6.70 2.74
C ASN A 168 9.31 -5.89 4.00
N LYS A 169 8.41 -5.92 4.98
CA LYS A 169 8.56 -5.10 6.20
C LYS A 169 9.81 -5.43 7.02
N LEU A 170 10.24 -6.70 7.04
CA LEU A 170 11.49 -7.08 7.70
C LEU A 170 12.69 -6.51 6.94
N CYS A 171 12.76 -6.69 5.62
CA CYS A 171 13.82 -6.15 4.78
C CYS A 171 13.93 -4.61 4.92
N THR A 172 12.79 -3.91 4.97
CA THR A 172 12.73 -2.46 5.23
C THR A 172 13.36 -2.08 6.58
N TYR A 173 13.07 -2.83 7.64
CA TYR A 173 13.63 -2.56 8.97
C TYR A 173 15.14 -2.86 9.04
N GLU A 174 15.58 -3.95 8.45
CA GLU A 174 17.01 -4.28 8.36
C GLU A 174 17.80 -3.24 7.54
N ALA A 175 17.23 -2.79 6.42
CA ALA A 175 17.82 -1.70 5.63
C ALA A 175 17.89 -0.38 6.43
N ALA A 176 16.83 -0.06 7.20
CA ALA A 176 16.82 1.11 8.07
C ALA A 176 17.94 1.05 9.12
N GLN A 177 18.14 -0.11 9.75
CA GLN A 177 19.24 -0.29 10.71
C GLN A 177 20.62 -0.09 10.08
N ARG A 178 20.85 -0.67 8.87
CA ARG A 178 22.12 -0.45 8.14
C ARG A 178 22.33 1.01 7.78
N ALA A 179 21.25 1.74 7.46
CA ALA A 179 21.30 3.17 7.15
C ALA A 179 21.42 4.07 8.40
N GLY A 180 21.44 3.51 9.60
CA GLY A 180 21.42 4.28 10.84
C GLY A 180 20.09 5.03 11.08
N VAL A 181 18.98 4.54 10.52
CA VAL A 181 17.63 5.08 10.72
C VAL A 181 16.98 4.37 11.90
N PRO A 182 16.50 5.10 12.93
CA PRO A 182 15.88 4.48 14.08
C PRO A 182 14.64 3.66 13.72
N THR A 183 14.52 2.49 14.32
CA THR A 183 13.36 1.59 14.20
C THR A 183 12.84 1.22 15.58
N PRO A 184 11.59 0.80 15.74
CA PRO A 184 11.18 0.04 16.92
C PRO A 184 12.10 -1.17 17.08
N LYS A 185 12.29 -1.66 18.29
CA LYS A 185 12.97 -2.94 18.49
C LYS A 185 12.18 -4.04 17.80
N PHE A 186 12.86 -4.93 17.13
CA PHE A 186 12.21 -6.07 16.46
C PHE A 186 13.04 -7.34 16.60
N TRP A 187 12.36 -8.47 16.53
CA TRP A 187 12.94 -9.80 16.69
C TRP A 187 12.38 -10.73 15.62
N VAL A 188 13.22 -11.57 15.11
CA VAL A 188 12.86 -12.60 14.12
C VAL A 188 12.93 -13.95 14.81
N ALA A 189 11.88 -14.75 14.68
CA ALA A 189 11.81 -16.11 15.17
C ALA A 189 11.05 -16.95 14.14
N GLY A 190 11.63 -18.10 13.78
CA GLY A 190 11.01 -19.07 12.88
C GLY A 190 10.27 -20.18 13.63
N LYS A 191 10.54 -20.35 14.92
CA LYS A 191 10.02 -21.43 15.76
C LYS A 191 9.70 -20.92 17.16
N ARG A 192 8.77 -21.63 17.84
CA ARG A 192 8.34 -21.32 19.20
C ARG A 192 9.49 -21.29 20.19
N GLU A 193 10.41 -22.24 20.12
CA GLU A 193 11.56 -22.36 21.03
C GLU A 193 12.52 -21.15 20.89
N GLU A 194 12.56 -20.51 19.73
CA GLU A 194 13.33 -19.26 19.54
C GLU A 194 12.69 -18.10 20.26
N ILE A 195 11.35 -18.02 20.28
CA ILE A 195 10.62 -17.01 21.06
C ILE A 195 10.82 -17.22 22.56
N GLU A 196 10.80 -18.45 23.03
CA GLU A 196 11.04 -18.79 24.44
C GLU A 196 12.42 -18.34 24.91
N ARG A 197 13.45 -18.49 24.05
CA ARG A 197 14.81 -17.99 24.32
C ARG A 197 14.91 -16.44 24.31
N LEU A 198 13.97 -15.75 23.70
CA LEU A 198 13.92 -14.30 23.65
C LEU A 198 13.13 -13.69 24.82
N LYS A 199 12.47 -14.51 25.68
CA LYS A 199 11.52 -14.05 26.70
C LYS A 199 11.96 -12.82 27.49
N ASP A 200 13.17 -12.83 28.01
CA ASP A 200 13.69 -11.75 28.86
C ASP A 200 14.16 -10.50 28.05
N LYS A 201 14.21 -10.59 26.72
CA LYS A 201 14.59 -9.50 25.82
C LYS A 201 13.39 -8.80 25.22
N LEU A 202 12.20 -9.39 25.30
CA LEU A 202 10.99 -8.87 24.68
C LEU A 202 10.40 -7.71 25.47
N ILE A 203 9.94 -6.68 24.79
CA ILE A 203 9.34 -5.47 25.37
C ILE A 203 7.87 -5.41 24.94
N PHE A 204 6.97 -5.66 25.89
CA PHE A 204 5.53 -5.63 25.64
C PHE A 204 4.95 -4.20 25.77
N PRO A 205 3.88 -3.88 25.00
CA PRO A 205 3.18 -4.71 24.04
C PRO A 205 3.97 -4.91 22.75
N LEU A 206 3.78 -6.08 22.11
CA LEU A 206 4.37 -6.45 20.82
C LEU A 206 3.32 -6.50 19.73
N ILE A 207 3.76 -6.28 18.51
CA ILE A 207 2.96 -6.47 17.30
C ILE A 207 3.60 -7.63 16.51
N LEU A 208 2.82 -8.64 16.18
CA LEU A 208 3.20 -9.63 15.17
C LEU A 208 2.93 -9.01 13.81
N LYS A 209 3.99 -8.70 13.05
CA LYS A 209 3.87 -8.12 11.70
C LYS A 209 4.18 -9.19 10.65
N PRO A 210 3.31 -9.42 9.65
CA PRO A 210 3.66 -10.27 8.52
C PRO A 210 4.76 -9.60 7.68
N PHE A 211 5.60 -10.42 7.03
CA PHE A 211 6.65 -9.90 6.13
C PHE A 211 6.03 -9.12 4.97
N PHE A 212 4.95 -9.63 4.39
CA PHE A 212 4.19 -9.01 3.29
C PHE A 212 2.74 -8.83 3.69
N SER A 213 2.30 -7.60 3.92
CA SER A 213 0.92 -7.32 4.36
C SER A 213 -0.12 -7.46 3.25
N HIS A 214 0.25 -7.21 1.99
CA HIS A 214 -0.68 -7.29 0.84
C HIS A 214 -1.09 -8.71 0.47
N ARG A 215 -0.27 -9.71 0.81
CA ARG A 215 -0.58 -11.14 0.56
C ARG A 215 -1.58 -11.73 1.55
N LEU A 216 -1.89 -11.02 2.63
CA LEU A 216 -2.67 -11.51 3.74
C LEU A 216 -3.75 -10.49 4.10
N LYS A 217 -5.00 -10.93 4.23
CA LYS A 217 -6.06 -10.09 4.80
C LYS A 217 -5.73 -9.82 6.27
N ALA A 218 -5.13 -8.67 6.53
CA ALA A 218 -4.85 -8.04 7.82
C ALA A 218 -4.57 -9.00 8.99
N TYR A 219 -3.27 -9.23 9.27
CA TYR A 219 -2.83 -9.85 10.50
C TYR A 219 -1.82 -8.95 11.21
N PHE A 220 -2.33 -7.92 11.89
CA PHE A 220 -1.57 -7.27 12.95
C PHE A 220 -2.18 -7.70 14.27
N THR A 221 -1.51 -8.59 14.98
CA THR A 221 -1.94 -9.02 16.30
C THR A 221 -1.10 -8.30 17.33
N VAL A 222 -1.76 -7.56 18.22
CA VAL A 222 -1.11 -6.96 19.40
C VAL A 222 -1.21 -7.92 20.56
N VAL A 223 -0.07 -8.24 21.16
CA VAL A 223 0.03 -9.10 22.34
C VAL A 223 0.64 -8.32 23.50
N ARG A 224 0.12 -8.52 24.69
CA ARG A 224 0.51 -7.78 25.89
C ARG A 224 1.26 -8.63 26.91
N LYS A 225 1.22 -9.96 26.72
CA LYS A 225 1.83 -10.95 27.63
C LYS A 225 2.52 -12.03 26.81
N PHE A 226 3.47 -12.69 27.45
CA PHE A 226 4.25 -13.75 26.80
C PHE A 226 3.39 -14.93 26.34
N ASP A 227 2.42 -15.38 27.14
CA ASP A 227 1.55 -16.49 26.76
C ASP A 227 0.67 -16.14 25.56
N GLU A 228 0.12 -14.91 25.52
CA GLU A 228 -0.61 -14.40 24.34
C GLU A 228 0.28 -14.41 23.08
N LEU A 229 1.57 -14.11 23.23
CA LEU A 229 2.52 -14.15 22.11
C LEU A 229 2.69 -15.55 21.55
N LEU A 230 2.87 -16.53 22.42
CA LEU A 230 3.05 -17.92 22.00
C LEU A 230 1.81 -18.43 21.26
N ASP A 231 0.62 -18.19 21.78
CA ASP A 231 -0.65 -18.59 21.15
C ASP A 231 -0.85 -17.91 19.78
N ALA A 232 -0.58 -16.59 19.71
CA ALA A 232 -0.69 -15.83 18.47
C ALA A 232 0.34 -16.30 17.43
N PHE A 233 1.57 -16.59 17.85
CA PHE A 233 2.61 -17.11 16.95
C PHE A 233 2.25 -18.48 16.39
N ASP A 234 1.80 -19.41 17.24
CA ASP A 234 1.35 -20.73 16.82
C ASP A 234 0.17 -20.65 15.83
N ALA A 235 -0.74 -19.68 16.04
CA ALA A 235 -1.83 -19.44 15.10
C ALA A 235 -1.32 -18.95 13.73
N THR A 236 -0.31 -18.08 13.68
CA THR A 236 0.28 -17.61 12.42
C THR A 236 1.05 -18.75 11.73
N CYS A 237 1.77 -19.59 12.47
CA CYS A 237 2.45 -20.77 11.93
C CYS A 237 1.46 -21.75 11.29
N ARG A 238 0.36 -22.07 11.98
CA ARG A 238 -0.70 -22.94 11.43
C ARG A 238 -1.34 -22.36 10.15
N ALA A 239 -1.39 -21.04 10.06
CA ALA A 239 -1.90 -20.37 8.86
C ALA A 239 -0.85 -20.22 7.73
N GLY A 240 0.39 -20.69 7.91
CA GLY A 240 1.48 -20.55 6.95
C GLY A 240 1.97 -19.10 6.80
N ILE A 241 1.75 -18.24 7.81
CA ILE A 241 2.08 -16.83 7.76
C ILE A 241 3.43 -16.58 8.43
N ARG A 242 4.40 -16.06 7.68
CA ARG A 242 5.69 -15.63 8.25
C ARG A 242 5.54 -14.25 8.87
N VAL A 243 5.87 -14.15 10.16
CA VAL A 243 5.80 -12.91 10.95
C VAL A 243 7.12 -12.63 11.66
N PHE A 244 7.32 -11.38 12.04
CA PHE A 244 8.35 -10.97 12.98
C PHE A 244 7.72 -10.12 14.10
N LEU A 245 8.39 -10.08 15.23
CA LEU A 245 7.91 -9.38 16.43
C LEU A 245 8.43 -7.95 16.41
N VAL A 246 7.57 -6.98 16.68
CA VAL A 246 7.93 -5.57 16.70
C VAL A 246 7.40 -4.93 17.98
N GLU A 247 8.26 -4.20 18.68
CA GLU A 247 7.85 -3.36 19.79
C GLU A 247 6.80 -2.34 19.36
N MET A 248 5.72 -2.22 20.11
CA MET A 248 4.71 -1.20 19.87
C MET A 248 5.15 0.11 20.49
N ILE A 249 5.48 1.11 19.66
CA ILE A 249 5.81 2.45 20.14
C ILE A 249 4.60 3.06 20.84
N PRO A 250 4.74 3.53 22.11
CA PRO A 250 3.65 4.13 22.85
C PRO A 250 3.18 5.47 22.24
N GLY A 251 2.14 6.04 22.81
CA GLY A 251 1.57 7.32 22.38
C GLY A 251 0.50 7.21 21.31
N GLY A 252 -0.18 8.32 21.04
CA GLY A 252 -1.29 8.42 20.12
C GLY A 252 -0.90 8.32 18.63
N ASP A 253 -1.93 8.32 17.77
CA ASP A 253 -1.74 8.32 16.32
C ASP A 253 -1.26 9.67 15.79
N ASP A 254 -1.47 10.76 16.52
CA ASP A 254 -1.00 12.12 16.24
C ASP A 254 0.54 12.27 16.25
N LYS A 255 1.26 11.26 16.76
CA LYS A 255 2.72 11.18 16.72
C LYS A 255 3.26 10.63 15.39
N LEU A 256 2.37 10.24 14.48
CA LEU A 256 2.75 9.74 13.16
C LEU A 256 2.95 10.87 12.17
N CYS A 257 4.02 10.79 11.41
CA CYS A 257 4.32 11.67 10.30
C CYS A 257 4.84 10.88 9.09
N SER A 258 4.78 11.51 7.93
CA SER A 258 5.23 10.89 6.68
C SER A 258 6.01 11.89 5.85
N TYR A 259 7.00 11.41 5.13
CA TYR A 259 7.73 12.13 4.10
C TYR A 259 7.45 11.52 2.73
N TYR A 260 7.27 12.37 1.72
CA TYR A 260 7.08 11.99 0.32
C TYR A 260 8.09 12.71 -0.56
N THR A 261 8.59 12.01 -1.55
CA THR A 261 9.42 12.57 -2.61
C THR A 261 9.33 11.73 -3.88
N TYR A 262 9.99 12.21 -4.92
CA TYR A 262 10.32 11.45 -6.11
C TYR A 262 11.84 11.45 -6.27
N LEU A 263 12.43 10.28 -6.39
CA LEU A 263 13.87 10.10 -6.55
C LEU A 263 14.19 9.95 -8.04
N ASN A 264 15.06 10.83 -8.55
CA ASN A 264 15.48 10.78 -9.96
C ASN A 264 16.47 9.63 -10.23
N GLU A 265 17.00 9.57 -11.45
CA GLU A 265 17.96 8.57 -11.93
C GLU A 265 19.24 8.50 -11.07
N LYS A 266 19.66 9.65 -10.53
CA LYS A 266 20.83 9.78 -9.65
C LYS A 266 20.52 9.53 -8.17
N GLY A 267 19.22 9.28 -7.82
CA GLY A 267 18.78 9.13 -6.44
C GLY A 267 18.57 10.44 -5.68
N ASN A 268 18.58 11.59 -6.37
CA ASN A 268 18.30 12.87 -5.75
C ASN A 268 16.79 13.07 -5.61
N ASN A 269 16.36 13.60 -4.46
CA ASN A 269 14.97 13.98 -4.24
C ASN A 269 14.62 15.24 -5.06
N LEU A 270 13.45 15.22 -5.71
CA LEU A 270 13.02 16.32 -6.57
C LEU A 270 12.07 17.30 -5.86
N PHE A 271 11.43 16.90 -4.80
CA PHE A 271 10.60 17.73 -3.92
C PHE A 271 10.60 17.18 -2.51
N ASP A 272 10.14 17.98 -1.57
CA ASP A 272 9.94 17.60 -0.18
C ASP A 272 8.47 17.83 0.19
N TYR A 273 7.81 16.81 0.73
CA TYR A 273 6.45 16.93 1.20
C TYR A 273 6.26 16.14 2.50
N THR A 274 5.63 16.78 3.49
CA THR A 274 5.40 16.16 4.79
C THR A 274 3.96 16.32 5.25
N LYS A 275 3.48 15.37 6.00
CA LYS A 275 2.17 15.38 6.65
C LYS A 275 2.19 14.66 7.99
N ARG A 276 1.18 14.96 8.83
CA ARG A 276 0.88 14.18 10.03
C ARG A 276 -0.41 13.41 9.87
N ILE A 277 -0.52 12.32 10.63
CA ILE A 277 -1.78 11.59 10.82
C ILE A 277 -2.40 12.12 12.11
N ILE A 278 -3.67 12.51 12.05
CA ILE A 278 -4.43 12.93 13.23
C ILE A 278 -5.09 11.72 13.87
N ARG A 279 -5.67 10.80 13.07
CA ARG A 279 -6.31 9.56 13.52
C ARG A 279 -6.16 8.44 12.51
N ARG A 280 -6.12 7.21 12.99
CA ARG A 280 -6.13 5.95 12.22
C ARG A 280 -7.33 5.09 12.58
N PHE A 281 -7.70 4.19 11.69
CA PHE A 281 -8.65 3.14 12.00
C PHE A 281 -8.23 1.80 11.39
N PRO A 282 -8.17 0.72 12.21
CA PRO A 282 -8.26 0.67 13.68
C PRO A 282 -7.18 1.51 14.37
N VAL A 283 -7.51 2.05 15.57
CA VAL A 283 -6.60 2.90 16.34
C VAL A 283 -5.30 2.15 16.64
N ASN A 284 -4.16 2.81 16.48
CA ASN A 284 -2.79 2.30 16.64
C ASN A 284 -2.32 1.26 15.60
N LEU A 285 -3.19 0.70 14.75
CA LEU A 285 -2.85 -0.39 13.84
C LEU A 285 -3.21 -0.12 12.37
N GLY A 286 -4.27 0.63 12.13
CA GLY A 286 -4.83 0.78 10.79
C GLY A 286 -4.21 1.91 9.98
N GLY A 287 -4.73 2.11 8.77
CA GLY A 287 -4.37 3.23 7.92
C GLY A 287 -4.92 4.56 8.44
N GLY A 288 -4.26 5.66 8.05
CA GLY A 288 -4.71 7.01 8.38
C GLY A 288 -6.09 7.31 7.80
N VAL A 289 -6.96 7.91 8.61
CA VAL A 289 -8.33 8.30 8.22
C VAL A 289 -8.55 9.80 8.32
N TYR A 290 -7.68 10.48 9.04
CA TYR A 290 -7.64 11.94 9.15
C TYR A 290 -6.20 12.41 9.15
N HIS A 291 -5.84 13.24 8.17
CA HIS A 291 -4.49 13.72 7.93
C HIS A 291 -4.45 15.24 7.89
N VAL A 292 -3.26 15.81 8.08
CA VAL A 292 -3.00 17.24 7.88
C VAL A 292 -1.63 17.44 7.25
N THR A 293 -1.53 18.33 6.26
CA THR A 293 -0.23 18.78 5.76
C THR A 293 0.47 19.60 6.82
N ASP A 294 1.72 19.26 7.11
CA ASP A 294 2.51 19.90 8.16
C ASP A 294 3.99 19.92 7.78
N HIS A 295 4.74 20.84 8.37
CA HIS A 295 6.19 20.87 8.19
C HIS A 295 6.88 20.03 9.25
N VAL A 296 7.53 18.94 8.84
CA VAL A 296 8.25 18.01 9.71
C VAL A 296 9.66 17.81 9.14
N PRO A 297 10.64 18.67 9.48
CA PRO A 297 11.96 18.67 8.81
C PRO A 297 12.76 17.39 9.03
N ASP A 298 12.77 16.86 10.25
CA ASP A 298 13.63 15.74 10.65
C ASP A 298 13.32 14.44 9.88
N VAL A 299 12.07 14.27 9.47
CA VAL A 299 11.64 13.06 8.75
C VAL A 299 12.26 12.95 7.36
N LYS A 300 12.64 14.07 6.72
CA LYS A 300 13.30 14.10 5.42
C LYS A 300 14.65 13.39 5.46
N GLU A 301 15.53 13.79 6.37
CA GLU A 301 16.89 13.25 6.43
C GLU A 301 16.88 11.74 6.70
N LEU A 302 16.06 11.29 7.64
CA LEU A 302 15.91 9.88 7.96
C LEU A 302 15.40 9.08 6.76
N SER A 303 14.39 9.62 6.04
CA SER A 303 13.85 8.98 4.84
C SER A 303 14.90 8.86 3.74
N LEU A 304 15.65 9.94 3.48
CA LEU A 304 16.68 9.94 2.43
C LEU A 304 17.85 9.01 2.74
N LYS A 305 18.23 8.81 4.02
CA LYS A 305 19.21 7.78 4.42
C LYS A 305 18.74 6.39 4.01
N LEU A 306 17.48 6.02 4.36
CA LEU A 306 16.90 4.73 3.98
C LEU A 306 16.83 4.56 2.46
N PHE A 307 16.34 5.57 1.74
CA PHE A 307 16.15 5.47 0.29
C PHE A 307 17.50 5.33 -0.45
N ARG A 308 18.57 5.96 0.02
CA ARG A 308 19.92 5.78 -0.53
C ARG A 308 20.47 4.39 -0.26
N GLU A 309 20.32 3.88 0.96
CA GLU A 309 20.77 2.54 1.35
C GLU A 309 20.22 1.44 0.43
N VAL A 310 18.94 1.55 0.05
CA VAL A 310 18.30 0.56 -0.84
C VAL A 310 18.33 0.95 -2.31
N GLU A 311 18.96 2.07 -2.66
CA GLU A 311 19.01 2.62 -4.02
C GLU A 311 17.61 2.81 -4.63
N LEU A 312 16.63 3.26 -3.82
CA LEU A 312 15.27 3.50 -4.29
C LEU A 312 15.23 4.58 -5.37
N ARG A 313 14.39 4.41 -6.37
CA ARG A 313 14.12 5.36 -7.46
C ARG A 313 12.62 5.50 -7.66
N GLY A 314 12.18 6.63 -8.26
CA GLY A 314 10.77 6.91 -8.48
C GLY A 314 10.06 7.41 -7.22
N ILE A 315 8.79 7.06 -7.09
CA ILE A 315 7.96 7.48 -5.95
C ILE A 315 8.47 6.85 -4.66
N ALA A 316 8.64 7.67 -3.63
CA ALA A 316 9.10 7.25 -2.32
C ALA A 316 8.29 7.92 -1.21
N ASN A 317 7.82 7.10 -0.27
CA ASN A 317 7.17 7.54 0.96
C ASN A 317 7.69 6.72 2.14
N ALA A 318 7.99 7.38 3.24
CA ALA A 318 8.31 6.72 4.50
C ALA A 318 7.45 7.32 5.63
N GLU A 319 6.97 6.45 6.51
CA GLU A 319 6.15 6.80 7.67
C GLU A 319 6.91 6.54 8.96
N PHE A 320 6.88 7.53 9.86
CA PHE A 320 7.58 7.50 11.13
C PHE A 320 6.59 7.77 12.27
N LYS A 321 6.93 7.26 13.45
CA LYS A 321 6.26 7.63 14.71
C LYS A 321 7.28 8.20 15.68
N LEU A 322 6.96 9.33 16.28
CA LEU A 322 7.74 9.89 17.38
C LEU A 322 7.59 8.99 18.61
N ASP A 323 8.70 8.48 19.12
CA ASP A 323 8.76 7.78 20.37
C ASP A 323 9.10 8.79 21.48
N GLU A 324 8.10 9.12 22.30
CA GLU A 324 8.25 10.14 23.35
C GLU A 324 9.17 9.69 24.49
N ARG A 325 9.58 8.41 24.56
CA ARG A 325 10.50 7.89 25.58
C ARG A 325 11.95 8.34 25.35
N ASP A 326 12.32 8.51 24.07
CA ASP A 326 13.70 8.89 23.66
C ASP A 326 13.73 10.08 22.68
N GLY A 327 12.57 10.62 22.33
CA GLY A 327 12.44 11.78 21.42
C GLY A 327 12.74 11.46 19.96
N GLN A 328 12.93 10.19 19.57
CA GLN A 328 13.33 9.80 18.22
C GLN A 328 12.14 9.47 17.32
N LEU A 329 12.26 9.86 16.05
CA LEU A 329 11.39 9.40 14.99
C LEU A 329 11.81 7.98 14.56
N LYS A 330 10.96 6.98 14.78
CA LYS A 330 11.21 5.58 14.43
C LYS A 330 10.41 5.18 13.20
N LEU A 331 11.07 4.52 12.26
CA LEU A 331 10.44 4.08 11.01
C LEU A 331 9.33 3.06 11.28
N ILE A 332 8.17 3.27 10.70
CA ILE A 332 7.02 2.37 10.81
C ILE A 332 6.82 1.58 9.53
N GLU A 333 6.91 2.27 8.37
CA GLU A 333 6.61 1.69 7.05
C GLU A 333 7.23 2.53 5.94
N CYS A 334 7.48 1.90 4.79
CA CYS A 334 7.89 2.57 3.56
C CYS A 334 6.97 2.12 2.42
N ASN A 335 6.62 3.05 1.52
CA ASN A 335 5.79 2.78 0.35
C ASN A 335 6.47 3.35 -0.90
N ALA A 336 6.77 2.49 -1.88
CA ALA A 336 7.34 2.87 -3.18
C ALA A 336 6.25 3.07 -4.25
N ARG A 337 5.13 3.69 -3.88
CA ARG A 337 3.93 3.86 -4.71
C ARG A 337 3.08 5.06 -4.30
N PHE A 338 2.06 5.36 -5.09
CA PHE A 338 1.00 6.26 -4.67
C PHE A 338 0.29 5.72 -3.42
N THR A 339 0.10 6.57 -2.41
CA THR A 339 -0.58 6.21 -1.16
C THR A 339 -2.00 6.78 -1.12
N ALA A 340 -2.80 6.35 -0.15
CA ALA A 340 -4.16 6.85 0.07
C ALA A 340 -4.24 8.39 0.26
N ALA A 341 -3.12 9.04 0.59
CA ALA A 341 -3.05 10.49 0.75
C ALA A 341 -2.78 11.27 -0.56
N ASP A 342 -2.71 10.62 -1.74
CA ASP A 342 -2.39 11.29 -3.01
C ASP A 342 -3.31 12.48 -3.33
N CYS A 343 -4.60 12.40 -3.01
CA CYS A 343 -5.51 13.53 -3.19
C CYS A 343 -5.17 14.72 -2.27
N LEU A 344 -4.57 14.50 -1.10
CA LEU A 344 -4.09 15.58 -0.23
C LEU A 344 -2.85 16.26 -0.83
N LEU A 345 -1.92 15.48 -1.39
CA LEU A 345 -0.76 16.02 -2.09
C LEU A 345 -1.22 16.93 -3.24
N THR A 346 -2.11 16.42 -4.09
CA THR A 346 -2.66 17.17 -5.22
C THR A 346 -3.35 18.45 -4.76
N ALA A 347 -4.23 18.38 -3.76
CA ALA A 347 -4.96 19.54 -3.25
C ALA A 347 -4.05 20.58 -2.59
N SER A 348 -2.94 20.18 -2.00
CA SER A 348 -1.97 21.09 -1.39
C SER A 348 -0.98 21.73 -2.37
N GLY A 349 -1.07 21.39 -3.66
CA GLY A 349 -0.26 22.00 -4.72
C GLY A 349 0.78 21.08 -5.35
N LEU A 350 0.92 19.85 -4.86
CA LEU A 350 1.83 18.85 -5.41
C LEU A 350 1.03 17.77 -6.14
N ASN A 351 0.77 17.95 -7.43
CA ASN A 351 0.10 16.98 -8.27
C ASN A 351 1.08 15.86 -8.67
N LEU A 352 1.30 14.91 -7.76
CA LEU A 352 2.27 13.83 -7.94
C LEU A 352 1.95 12.98 -9.17
N SER A 353 0.68 12.66 -9.41
CA SER A 353 0.25 11.83 -10.53
C SER A 353 0.62 12.47 -11.87
N LEU A 354 0.33 13.74 -12.05
CA LEU A 354 0.67 14.49 -13.25
C LEU A 354 2.19 14.70 -13.38
N PHE A 355 2.89 14.94 -12.29
CA PHE A 355 4.34 15.07 -12.25
C PHE A 355 5.02 13.80 -12.77
N VAL A 356 4.62 12.63 -12.27
CA VAL A 356 5.18 11.33 -12.71
C VAL A 356 4.82 11.07 -14.17
N TYR A 357 3.57 11.27 -14.57
CA TYR A 357 3.13 11.10 -15.96
C TYR A 357 3.96 11.95 -16.93
N ASN A 358 4.16 13.23 -16.62
CA ASN A 358 4.93 14.14 -17.48
C ASN A 358 6.38 13.70 -17.63
N ARG A 359 7.01 13.18 -16.57
CA ARG A 359 8.37 12.61 -16.64
C ARG A 359 8.42 11.41 -17.58
N LEU A 360 7.45 10.52 -17.50
CA LEU A 360 7.39 9.29 -18.31
C LEU A 360 7.01 9.55 -19.79
N THR A 361 6.49 10.73 -20.10
CA THR A 361 6.11 11.13 -21.44
C THR A 361 7.05 12.16 -22.06
N SER A 362 8.24 12.35 -21.48
CA SER A 362 9.28 13.28 -21.94
C SER A 362 8.87 14.77 -21.93
N HIS A 363 7.97 15.13 -21.03
CA HIS A 363 7.53 16.50 -20.77
C HIS A 363 7.75 16.89 -19.28
N PRO A 364 8.97 16.71 -18.73
CA PRO A 364 9.20 16.96 -17.32
C PRO A 364 8.89 18.40 -16.96
N GLN A 365 8.05 18.59 -15.95
CA GLN A 365 7.80 19.91 -15.36
C GLN A 365 8.69 20.08 -14.14
N PRO A 366 9.06 21.32 -13.80
CA PRO A 366 9.74 21.60 -12.53
C PRO A 366 8.92 21.03 -11.37
N ALA A 367 9.59 20.45 -10.39
CA ALA A 367 8.91 20.00 -9.20
C ALA A 367 8.46 21.21 -8.36
N PRO A 368 7.31 21.15 -7.70
CA PRO A 368 6.89 22.20 -6.77
C PRO A 368 7.93 22.34 -5.65
N THR A 369 8.29 23.58 -5.35
CA THR A 369 9.24 23.91 -4.28
C THR A 369 8.59 24.08 -2.92
N SER A 370 7.26 24.16 -2.88
CA SER A 370 6.47 24.32 -1.66
C SER A 370 5.08 23.70 -1.81
N PHE A 371 4.42 23.45 -0.69
CA PHE A 371 3.05 22.98 -0.62
C PHE A 371 2.26 23.71 0.48
N ARG A 372 0.94 23.74 0.37
CA ARG A 372 0.08 24.41 1.34
C ARG A 372 -0.01 23.61 2.63
N LEU A 373 0.30 24.26 3.76
CA LEU A 373 0.18 23.70 5.11
C LEU A 373 -1.26 23.79 5.64
N GLY A 374 -1.58 22.95 6.62
CA GLY A 374 -2.88 22.95 7.29
C GLY A 374 -4.03 22.34 6.49
N MET A 375 -3.78 21.89 5.25
CA MET A 375 -4.76 21.16 4.44
C MET A 375 -5.10 19.83 5.08
N ARG A 376 -6.37 19.43 5.04
CA ARG A 376 -6.85 18.24 5.76
C ARG A 376 -7.54 17.26 4.82
N LEU A 377 -7.17 15.98 4.93
CA LEU A 377 -7.84 14.87 4.28
C LEU A 377 -8.63 14.08 5.31
N TRP A 378 -9.92 13.95 5.12
CA TRP A 378 -10.83 13.31 6.05
C TRP A 378 -11.68 12.23 5.39
N ASN A 379 -11.61 11.01 5.92
CA ASN A 379 -12.51 9.91 5.57
C ASN A 379 -13.61 9.80 6.64
N PRO A 380 -14.81 10.38 6.43
CA PRO A 380 -15.83 10.52 7.47
C PRO A 380 -16.24 9.19 8.12
N ALA A 381 -16.52 8.18 7.30
CA ALA A 381 -17.01 6.89 7.78
C ALA A 381 -15.99 6.17 8.65
N ARG A 382 -14.73 6.09 8.21
CA ARG A 382 -13.66 5.45 8.98
C ARG A 382 -13.24 6.27 10.19
N ASP A 383 -13.27 7.60 10.09
CA ASP A 383 -12.93 8.49 11.20
C ASP A 383 -13.98 8.43 12.33
N PHE A 384 -15.26 8.27 11.98
CA PHE A 384 -16.29 8.01 12.98
C PHE A 384 -16.06 6.71 13.75
N LEU A 385 -15.60 5.65 13.05
CA LEU A 385 -15.23 4.40 13.72
C LEU A 385 -14.01 4.57 14.62
N ALA A 386 -13.00 5.34 14.18
CA ALA A 386 -11.85 5.71 15.01
C ALA A 386 -12.28 6.50 16.25
N TYR A 387 -13.15 7.50 16.07
CA TYR A 387 -13.74 8.24 17.20
C TYR A 387 -14.42 7.29 18.19
N ARG A 388 -15.28 6.39 17.73
CA ARG A 388 -15.97 5.44 18.62
C ARG A 388 -14.99 4.58 19.44
N GLN A 389 -13.89 4.16 18.81
CA GLN A 389 -12.85 3.38 19.49
C GLN A 389 -12.10 4.23 20.52
N LEU A 390 -11.67 5.44 20.17
CA LEU A 390 -11.00 6.39 21.06
C LEU A 390 -11.92 6.84 22.22
N ASN A 391 -13.20 7.05 21.94
CA ASN A 391 -14.17 7.41 22.97
C ASN A 391 -14.37 6.29 24.00
N LYS A 392 -14.45 5.03 23.57
CA LYS A 392 -14.48 3.86 24.47
C LYS A 392 -13.22 3.74 25.34
N MET A 393 -12.08 4.23 24.85
CA MET A 393 -10.82 4.28 25.58
C MET A 393 -10.70 5.51 26.49
N GLY A 394 -11.70 6.41 26.51
CA GLY A 394 -11.65 7.67 27.24
C GLY A 394 -10.70 8.73 26.66
N LEU A 395 -10.18 8.52 25.45
CA LEU A 395 -9.15 9.37 24.84
C LEU A 395 -9.70 10.50 23.97
N LEU A 396 -10.98 10.45 23.53
CA LEU A 396 -11.59 11.47 22.70
C LEU A 396 -13.08 11.61 22.97
N SER A 397 -13.51 12.77 23.49
CA SER A 397 -14.94 13.06 23.70
C SER A 397 -15.62 13.51 22.41
N PHE A 398 -16.96 13.41 22.33
CA PHE A 398 -17.74 13.83 21.17
C PHE A 398 -17.55 15.31 20.82
N PRO A 399 -17.62 16.27 21.77
CA PRO A 399 -17.38 17.67 21.46
C PRO A 399 -15.98 17.94 20.87
N HIS A 400 -14.94 17.29 21.41
CA HIS A 400 -13.59 17.43 20.90
C HIS A 400 -13.44 16.83 19.50
N TRP A 401 -14.09 15.68 19.23
CA TRP A 401 -14.11 15.10 17.89
C TRP A 401 -14.78 16.05 16.89
N VAL A 402 -15.98 16.57 17.18
CA VAL A 402 -16.68 17.54 16.33
C VAL A 402 -15.81 18.77 16.06
N ARG A 403 -15.22 19.36 17.13
CA ARG A 403 -14.32 20.51 16.98
C ARG A 403 -13.12 20.21 16.08
N SER A 404 -12.58 18.99 16.14
CA SER A 404 -11.42 18.59 15.33
C SER A 404 -11.71 18.53 13.84
N ILE A 405 -12.93 18.18 13.46
CA ILE A 405 -13.38 18.09 12.06
C ILE A 405 -14.04 19.37 11.53
N TRP A 406 -14.21 20.40 12.37
CA TRP A 406 -14.83 21.69 12.01
C TRP A 406 -13.86 22.62 11.26
N LYS A 407 -13.18 22.07 10.25
CA LYS A 407 -12.23 22.81 9.39
C LYS A 407 -12.47 22.39 7.94
N PRO A 408 -12.11 23.20 6.94
CA PRO A 408 -12.22 22.77 5.54
C PRO A 408 -11.53 21.44 5.30
N GLN A 409 -12.24 20.53 4.63
CA GLN A 409 -11.81 19.13 4.43
C GLN A 409 -11.72 18.78 2.97
N ILE A 410 -10.75 17.92 2.64
CA ILE A 410 -10.66 17.18 1.39
C ILE A 410 -11.20 15.78 1.65
N PHE A 411 -12.00 15.25 0.73
CA PHE A 411 -12.59 13.93 0.85
C PHE A 411 -11.93 12.97 -0.15
N PRO A 412 -11.53 11.76 0.26
CA PRO A 412 -10.85 10.82 -0.65
C PRO A 412 -11.77 10.31 -1.76
N PHE A 413 -13.06 10.13 -1.47
CA PHE A 413 -14.01 9.55 -2.41
C PHE A 413 -14.96 10.57 -3.03
N PHE A 414 -15.40 11.58 -2.28
CA PHE A 414 -16.38 12.54 -2.74
C PHE A 414 -15.76 13.66 -3.58
N ARG A 415 -16.34 13.88 -4.74
CA ARG A 415 -16.12 15.06 -5.60
C ARG A 415 -17.42 15.36 -6.34
N TRP A 416 -17.81 16.63 -6.43
CA TRP A 416 -19.09 17.04 -7.00
C TRP A 416 -19.27 16.63 -8.46
N ASP A 417 -18.21 16.67 -9.23
CA ASP A 417 -18.18 16.28 -10.65
C ASP A 417 -17.95 14.77 -10.87
N ASP A 418 -17.76 14.00 -9.79
CA ASP A 418 -17.59 12.54 -9.82
C ASP A 418 -18.15 11.90 -8.53
N PRO A 419 -19.47 11.96 -8.27
CA PRO A 419 -20.06 11.55 -6.99
C PRO A 419 -20.25 10.05 -6.85
N LEU A 420 -20.35 9.28 -7.95
CA LEU A 420 -20.70 7.86 -7.91
C LEU A 420 -19.79 7.00 -7.02
N PRO A 421 -18.44 7.16 -7.02
CA PRO A 421 -17.56 6.39 -6.13
C PRO A 421 -17.94 6.54 -4.65
N SER A 422 -18.38 7.74 -4.22
CA SER A 422 -18.75 8.00 -2.84
C SER A 422 -20.11 7.44 -2.43
N ILE A 423 -20.98 7.17 -3.39
CA ILE A 423 -22.34 6.60 -3.17
C ILE A 423 -22.26 5.07 -3.16
N VAL A 424 -21.59 4.50 -4.18
CA VAL A 424 -21.56 3.05 -4.36
C VAL A 424 -20.81 2.31 -3.26
N ILE A 425 -19.71 2.89 -2.75
CA ILE A 425 -18.88 2.24 -1.73
C ILE A 425 -19.65 2.00 -0.41
N PRO A 426 -20.26 3.04 0.21
CA PRO A 426 -21.04 2.83 1.43
C PRO A 426 -22.24 1.88 1.20
N PHE A 427 -22.89 1.97 0.04
CA PHE A 427 -24.00 1.11 -0.31
C PHE A 427 -23.57 -0.36 -0.42
N ALA A 428 -22.48 -0.64 -1.15
CA ALA A 428 -21.95 -2.00 -1.27
C ALA A 428 -21.53 -2.57 0.09
N PHE A 429 -20.94 -1.74 0.95
CA PHE A 429 -20.60 -2.14 2.32
C PHE A 429 -21.84 -2.46 3.15
N ALA A 430 -22.87 -1.62 3.09
CA ALA A 430 -24.15 -1.87 3.79
C ALA A 430 -24.81 -3.16 3.33
N VAL A 431 -24.88 -3.40 2.02
CA VAL A 431 -25.44 -4.63 1.44
C VAL A 431 -24.68 -5.87 1.90
N ARG A 432 -23.35 -5.83 1.94
CA ARG A 432 -22.54 -6.95 2.46
C ARG A 432 -22.82 -7.23 3.92
N ARG A 433 -22.92 -6.21 4.76
CA ARG A 433 -23.24 -6.38 6.19
C ARG A 433 -24.62 -6.98 6.39
N ILE A 434 -25.62 -6.52 5.62
CA ILE A 434 -26.98 -7.07 5.65
C ILE A 434 -26.96 -8.54 5.21
N ARG A 435 -26.27 -8.88 4.11
CA ARG A 435 -26.13 -10.28 3.65
C ARG A 435 -25.45 -11.16 4.69
N ALA A 436 -24.36 -10.69 5.30
CA ALA A 436 -23.66 -11.42 6.36
C ALA A 436 -24.56 -11.60 7.60
N TRP A 437 -25.32 -10.58 7.99
CA TRP A 437 -26.27 -10.66 9.09
C TRP A 437 -27.39 -11.68 8.80
N VAL A 438 -27.99 -11.65 7.60
CA VAL A 438 -29.00 -12.61 7.17
C VAL A 438 -28.46 -14.04 7.15
N ALA A 439 -27.23 -14.24 6.64
CA ALA A 439 -26.58 -15.55 6.64
C ALA A 439 -26.34 -16.09 8.06
N ARG A 440 -25.89 -15.24 8.99
CA ARG A 440 -25.74 -15.60 10.42
C ARG A 440 -27.09 -15.93 11.07
N ALA A 441 -28.14 -15.14 10.79
CA ALA A 441 -29.47 -15.39 11.30
C ALA A 441 -30.10 -16.70 10.76
N LYS A 442 -29.79 -17.06 9.50
CA LYS A 442 -30.19 -18.36 8.92
C LYS A 442 -29.39 -19.51 9.57
N ALA A 443 -28.10 -19.36 9.78
CA ALA A 443 -27.27 -20.39 10.41
C ALA A 443 -27.67 -20.63 11.89
N SER A 444 -28.09 -19.60 12.62
CA SER A 444 -28.57 -19.75 13.99
C SER A 444 -29.92 -20.45 14.08
N ARG A 445 -30.78 -20.32 13.05
CA ARG A 445 -32.06 -21.03 12.96
C ARG A 445 -31.94 -22.49 12.53
N LEU A 446 -30.81 -22.88 11.93
CA LEU A 446 -30.53 -24.25 11.46
C LEU A 446 -29.77 -25.09 12.48
N ARG A 447 -29.48 -24.60 13.70
CA ARG A 447 -28.98 -25.44 14.77
C ARG A 447 -30.14 -26.32 15.27
N PRO A 448 -30.08 -27.64 15.14
CA PRO A 448 -31.14 -28.51 15.66
C PRO A 448 -31.22 -28.36 17.17
N VAL A 449 -32.45 -28.13 17.67
CA VAL A 449 -32.78 -28.32 19.07
C VAL A 449 -32.75 -29.85 19.32
N GLY A 450 -31.65 -30.35 19.84
CA GLY A 450 -31.53 -31.76 20.12
C GLY A 450 -30.25 -32.12 20.83
N LEU A 451 -30.39 -32.53 22.08
CA LEU A 451 -29.49 -33.13 23.05
C LEU A 451 -28.89 -32.18 24.07
N ALA A 452 -29.73 -31.96 25.09
CA ALA A 452 -29.28 -31.62 26.43
C ALA A 452 -28.40 -32.76 26.95
N SER A 453 -27.08 -32.59 26.96
CA SER A 453 -26.20 -33.35 27.84
C SER A 453 -25.44 -32.38 28.71
N ASP A 454 -25.83 -32.38 29.93
CA ASP A 454 -25.18 -31.97 31.18
C ASP A 454 -23.70 -31.58 31.07
N GLN A 455 -23.42 -30.29 31.08
CA GLN A 455 -22.14 -29.73 31.50
C GLN A 455 -22.36 -28.39 32.23
N SER A 456 -22.98 -28.53 33.42
CA SER A 456 -22.90 -27.52 34.46
C SER A 456 -21.52 -27.59 35.14
N ARG A 457 -20.50 -26.95 34.54
CA ARG A 457 -19.24 -26.53 35.22
C ARG A 457 -18.37 -25.87 34.17
N PHE A 458 -18.49 -24.56 34.05
CA PHE A 458 -17.49 -23.59 33.62
C PHE A 458 -18.20 -22.29 33.21
N ARG A 459 -18.80 -21.62 34.18
CA ARG A 459 -19.15 -20.19 34.07
C ARG A 459 -18.27 -19.45 35.05
N HIS A 460 -17.12 -18.98 34.57
CA HIS A 460 -16.51 -17.73 35.03
C HIS A 460 -15.44 -17.32 34.00
N ASN A 461 -15.50 -16.06 33.63
CA ASN A 461 -14.58 -15.32 32.75
C ASN A 461 -14.83 -15.41 31.24
N ASP A 462 -15.87 -14.74 30.77
CA ASP A 462 -15.93 -14.29 29.38
C ASP A 462 -16.62 -12.90 29.30
N ARG A 463 -15.86 -11.88 29.67
CA ARG A 463 -16.18 -10.46 29.41
C ARG A 463 -15.01 -9.71 28.79
N SER A 464 -14.22 -10.32 27.92
CA SER A 464 -13.12 -9.66 27.19
C SER A 464 -13.01 -10.00 25.70
N ALA A 465 -14.00 -10.66 25.11
CA ALA A 465 -13.99 -11.00 23.69
C ALA A 465 -15.07 -10.23 22.90
N ILE A 466 -14.99 -8.89 22.91
CA ILE A 466 -15.71 -8.04 21.94
C ILE A 466 -14.68 -7.24 21.19
N GLY A 467 -14.24 -7.74 20.03
CA GLY A 467 -13.28 -7.00 19.22
C GLY A 467 -12.68 -7.71 18.02
N GLN A 468 -13.25 -8.80 17.54
CA GLN A 468 -12.71 -9.49 16.37
C GLN A 468 -13.75 -9.74 15.28
N ASP A 469 -14.40 -8.69 14.81
CA ASP A 469 -15.09 -8.71 13.52
C ASP A 469 -14.66 -7.48 12.71
N SER A 470 -13.34 -7.37 12.45
CA SER A 470 -12.82 -6.50 11.40
C SER A 470 -12.60 -7.36 10.16
N GLU A 471 -13.66 -7.73 9.47
CA GLU A 471 -13.54 -8.13 8.07
C GLU A 471 -12.90 -6.96 7.33
N GLY A 472 -11.69 -7.21 6.80
CA GLY A 472 -10.86 -6.22 6.18
C GLY A 472 -11.54 -5.48 5.04
N ILE A 473 -11.58 -4.18 5.17
CA ILE A 473 -11.63 -3.31 4.01
C ILE A 473 -10.20 -3.33 3.47
N PRO A 474 -9.94 -3.80 2.26
CA PRO A 474 -8.59 -3.73 1.69
C PRO A 474 -8.17 -2.27 1.61
N ASN A 475 -6.99 -1.97 2.07
CA ASN A 475 -6.30 -0.70 1.81
C ASN A 475 -5.98 -0.56 0.34
#